data_9303f4c9b7cda1d9b315ed2e643644bf
#
_entry.id   9303f4c9b7cda1d9b315ed2e643644bf
#
_cell.length_a   1.000
_cell.length_b   1.000
_cell.length_c   1.000
_cell.angle_alpha   90.00
_cell.angle_beta   90.00
_cell.angle_gamma   90.00
#
_symmetry.space_group_name_H-M   'P 1'
#
loop_
_entity.id
_entity.type
_entity.pdbx_description
1 polymer ?
#
loop_
_entity_poly.entity_id
_entity_poly.type
_entity_poly.pdbx_seq_one_letter_code
_entity_poly.pdbx_strand_id
1 'polypeptide(L)'
;MKKMNQKGFTLIELLAVITIMGILMLVAIPAVQRLIRNTRRDTYADTAKQYINAIKTAVVSDDLVCCENSASCTKKEISTLTAGASSSSPKNYYYYFDSSQDSGKDLMDQGGKSSFANADVRGVIRIGKYVENNNIKYKYAIIMVDGTHGIGELKAATSDFESEENIGRSSVKMSGRSFNGISSGTGINAARNDLCSLKG
;
A
#
# COMPACT_ATOMS: atom_id res chain seq x y z
N MET A 1 23.72 -55.84 -28.74
CA MET A 1 23.43 -54.97 -27.56
C MET A 1 24.71 -54.26 -27.19
N LYS A 2 24.73 -52.90 -27.30
CA LYS A 2 25.92 -52.07 -27.02
C LYS A 2 25.98 -51.85 -25.51
N LYS A 3 26.97 -52.39 -24.81
CA LYS A 3 27.20 -52.15 -23.38
C LYS A 3 27.49 -50.67 -23.17
N MET A 4 26.61 -49.94 -22.50
CA MET A 4 26.85 -48.60 -22.06
C MET A 4 27.86 -48.64 -20.90
N ASN A 5 28.98 -47.95 -21.07
CA ASN A 5 30.05 -47.86 -20.08
C ASN A 5 29.61 -46.89 -18.97
N GLN A 6 29.11 -47.44 -17.86
CA GLN A 6 28.73 -46.66 -16.69
C GLN A 6 30.00 -46.30 -15.89
N LYS A 7 30.55 -45.11 -16.16
CA LYS A 7 31.57 -44.53 -15.31
C LYS A 7 30.90 -43.95 -14.07
N GLY A 8 31.09 -44.53 -12.90
CA GLY A 8 30.68 -44.00 -11.62
C GLY A 8 31.57 -42.83 -11.19
N PHE A 9 31.00 -41.84 -10.51
CA PHE A 9 31.76 -40.74 -9.91
C PHE A 9 32.65 -41.27 -8.79
N THR A 10 33.84 -40.71 -8.67
CA THR A 10 34.74 -41.01 -7.57
C THR A 10 34.32 -40.20 -6.33
N LEU A 11 34.63 -40.74 -5.16
CA LEU A 11 34.31 -40.09 -3.87
C LEU A 11 35.01 -38.72 -3.75
N ILE A 12 36.21 -38.58 -4.32
CA ILE A 12 36.97 -37.33 -4.30
C ILE A 12 36.36 -36.25 -5.22
N GLU A 13 35.78 -36.64 -6.36
CA GLU A 13 35.06 -35.70 -7.23
C GLU A 13 33.82 -35.15 -6.53
N LEU A 14 33.07 -36.00 -5.82
CA LEU A 14 31.92 -35.56 -5.06
C LEU A 14 32.33 -34.59 -3.94
N LEU A 15 33.40 -34.92 -3.17
CA LEU A 15 33.92 -34.09 -2.10
C LEU A 15 34.39 -32.74 -2.62
N ALA A 16 35.08 -32.70 -3.77
CA ALA A 16 35.51 -31.45 -4.39
C ALA A 16 34.33 -30.55 -4.78
N VAL A 17 33.26 -31.11 -5.32
CA VAL A 17 32.07 -30.35 -5.71
C VAL A 17 31.35 -29.74 -4.52
N ILE A 18 31.15 -30.52 -3.43
CA ILE A 18 30.45 -29.99 -2.25
C ILE A 18 31.28 -28.92 -1.52
N THR A 19 32.62 -29.01 -1.52
CA THR A 19 33.46 -27.96 -0.93
C THR A 19 33.40 -26.67 -1.72
N ILE A 20 33.45 -26.73 -3.05
CA ILE A 20 33.31 -25.55 -3.90
C ILE A 20 31.92 -24.94 -3.77
N MET A 21 30.84 -25.75 -3.77
CA MET A 21 29.47 -25.27 -3.53
C MET A 21 29.34 -24.60 -2.16
N GLY A 22 29.95 -25.16 -1.12
CA GLY A 22 29.94 -24.56 0.24
C GLY A 22 30.55 -23.15 0.25
N ILE A 23 31.68 -22.95 -0.41
CA ILE A 23 32.35 -21.65 -0.49
C ILE A 23 31.48 -20.64 -1.27
N LEU A 24 30.90 -21.07 -2.41
CA LEU A 24 30.03 -20.21 -3.23
C LEU A 24 28.77 -19.78 -2.47
N MET A 25 28.13 -20.69 -1.72
CA MET A 25 26.96 -20.37 -0.90
C MET A 25 27.25 -19.34 0.18
N LEU A 26 28.46 -19.37 0.78
CA LEU A 26 28.83 -18.44 1.84
C LEU A 26 28.82 -16.97 1.39
N VAL A 27 29.14 -16.73 0.12
CA VAL A 27 29.10 -15.38 -0.49
C VAL A 27 27.73 -15.05 -1.06
N ALA A 28 27.01 -16.05 -1.63
CA ALA A 28 25.74 -15.84 -2.30
C ALA A 28 24.58 -15.52 -1.32
N ILE A 29 24.52 -16.18 -0.15
CA ILE A 29 23.42 -16.04 0.80
C ILE A 29 23.19 -14.60 1.26
N PRO A 30 24.20 -13.81 1.70
CA PRO A 30 23.97 -12.43 2.11
C PRO A 30 23.48 -11.51 0.99
N ALA A 31 23.97 -11.74 -0.24
CA ALA A 31 23.55 -10.98 -1.41
C ALA A 31 22.07 -11.21 -1.76
N VAL A 32 21.65 -12.49 -1.76
CA VAL A 32 20.25 -12.89 -2.01
C VAL A 32 19.30 -12.33 -0.95
N GLN A 33 19.68 -12.39 0.32
CA GLN A 33 18.86 -11.84 1.41
C GLN A 33 18.62 -10.32 1.26
N ARG A 34 19.63 -9.55 0.83
CA ARG A 34 19.47 -8.12 0.55
C ARG A 34 18.52 -7.89 -0.62
N LEU A 35 18.65 -8.69 -1.68
CA LEU A 35 17.77 -8.61 -2.85
C LEU A 35 16.31 -8.87 -2.46
N ILE A 36 16.04 -9.94 -1.72
CA ILE A 36 14.69 -10.29 -1.27
C ILE A 36 14.07 -9.16 -0.44
N ARG A 37 14.82 -8.57 0.51
CA ARG A 37 14.31 -7.45 1.32
C ARG A 37 13.98 -6.22 0.46
N ASN A 38 14.82 -5.91 -0.52
CA ASN A 38 14.58 -4.78 -1.41
C ASN A 38 13.36 -5.03 -2.31
N THR A 39 13.25 -6.22 -2.90
CA THR A 39 12.09 -6.61 -3.73
C THR A 39 10.79 -6.53 -2.94
N ARG A 40 10.78 -7.00 -1.69
CA ARG A 40 9.59 -6.89 -0.83
C ARG A 40 9.16 -5.44 -0.60
N ARG A 41 10.12 -4.53 -0.36
CA ARG A 41 9.81 -3.10 -0.21
C ARG A 41 9.27 -2.51 -1.51
N ASP A 42 9.85 -2.85 -2.65
CA ASP A 42 9.37 -2.38 -3.95
C ASP A 42 7.94 -2.85 -4.21
N THR A 43 7.66 -4.13 -4.02
CA THR A 43 6.31 -4.70 -4.18
C THR A 43 5.30 -4.04 -3.23
N TYR A 44 5.71 -3.73 -2.00
CA TYR A 44 4.85 -3.03 -1.05
C TYR A 44 4.54 -1.60 -1.48
N ALA A 45 5.54 -0.86 -1.98
CA ALA A 45 5.35 0.48 -2.52
C ALA A 45 4.44 0.47 -3.77
N ASP A 46 4.61 -0.53 -4.64
CA ASP A 46 3.76 -0.69 -5.83
C ASP A 46 2.31 -1.02 -5.44
N THR A 47 2.11 -1.83 -4.39
CA THR A 47 0.77 -2.08 -3.84
C THR A 47 0.11 -0.79 -3.35
N ALA A 48 0.84 0.09 -2.66
CA ALA A 48 0.30 1.37 -2.23
C ALA A 48 -0.13 2.25 -3.42
N LYS A 49 0.67 2.27 -4.49
CA LYS A 49 0.30 2.98 -5.74
C LYS A 49 -0.94 2.39 -6.39
N GLN A 50 -1.10 1.06 -6.37
CA GLN A 50 -2.31 0.40 -6.88
C GLN A 50 -3.57 0.83 -6.12
N TYR A 51 -3.52 0.91 -4.78
CA TYR A 51 -4.62 1.45 -3.98
C TYR A 51 -4.96 2.89 -4.33
N ILE A 52 -3.95 3.75 -4.53
CA ILE A 52 -4.16 5.13 -4.97
C ILE A 52 -4.80 5.16 -6.37
N ASN A 53 -4.33 4.33 -7.29
CA ASN A 53 -4.88 4.28 -8.65
C ASN A 53 -6.33 3.80 -8.65
N ALA A 54 -6.69 2.84 -7.80
CA ALA A 54 -8.08 2.42 -7.63
C ALA A 54 -8.98 3.57 -7.16
N ILE A 55 -8.54 4.34 -6.16
CA ILE A 55 -9.27 5.53 -5.72
C ILE A 55 -9.35 6.60 -6.82
N LYS A 56 -8.29 6.81 -7.60
CA LYS A 56 -8.35 7.74 -8.76
C LYS A 56 -9.41 7.31 -9.77
N THR A 57 -9.47 6.02 -10.06
CA THR A 57 -10.51 5.48 -10.95
C THR A 57 -11.90 5.75 -10.37
N ALA A 58 -12.12 5.45 -9.08
CA ALA A 58 -13.40 5.69 -8.42
C ALA A 58 -13.78 7.18 -8.36
N VAL A 59 -12.81 8.09 -8.25
CA VAL A 59 -13.05 9.55 -8.31
C VAL A 59 -13.45 9.98 -9.72
N VAL A 60 -12.82 9.43 -10.76
CA VAL A 60 -13.10 9.79 -12.17
C VAL A 60 -14.42 9.19 -12.64
N SER A 61 -14.78 8.00 -12.17
CA SER A 61 -16.06 7.35 -12.50
C SER A 61 -17.25 7.87 -11.67
N ASP A 62 -17.01 8.80 -10.72
CA ASP A 62 -18.00 9.26 -9.73
C ASP A 62 -18.58 8.13 -8.84
N ASP A 63 -17.83 7.03 -8.69
CA ASP A 63 -18.22 5.91 -7.82
C ASP A 63 -17.89 6.16 -6.34
N LEU A 64 -17.13 7.21 -6.04
CA LEU A 64 -16.74 7.56 -4.69
C LEU A 64 -17.72 8.57 -4.07
N VAL A 65 -18.34 8.17 -2.96
CA VAL A 65 -19.23 9.03 -2.17
C VAL A 65 -18.63 9.32 -0.80
N CYS A 66 -18.64 10.57 -0.40
CA CYS A 66 -18.05 11.05 0.85
C CYS A 66 -19.04 11.92 1.62
N CYS A 67 -18.75 12.14 2.90
CA CYS A 67 -19.45 13.09 3.75
C CYS A 67 -18.72 14.42 3.79
N GLU A 68 -19.45 15.52 3.80
CA GLU A 68 -18.88 16.86 3.93
C GLU A 68 -18.69 17.28 5.39
N ASN A 69 -19.56 16.81 6.29
CA ASN A 69 -19.54 17.10 7.73
C ASN A 69 -19.92 15.87 8.56
N SER A 70 -19.21 15.68 9.69
CA SER A 70 -19.41 14.54 10.59
C SER A 70 -20.73 14.50 11.37
N ALA A 71 -21.36 15.65 11.57
CA ALA A 71 -22.56 15.76 12.44
C ALA A 71 -23.85 15.24 11.79
N SER A 72 -23.98 15.31 10.47
CA SER A 72 -25.09 14.70 9.73
C SER A 72 -24.63 14.33 8.34
N CYS A 73 -24.14 13.10 8.21
CA CYS A 73 -23.57 12.62 6.96
C CYS A 73 -24.63 12.16 5.97
N THR A 74 -24.93 13.02 5.00
CA THR A 74 -25.49 12.56 3.73
C THR A 74 -24.32 12.38 2.76
N LYS A 75 -24.04 11.14 2.37
CA LYS A 75 -22.97 10.84 1.40
C LYS A 75 -23.36 11.41 0.03
N LYS A 76 -22.43 12.17 -0.55
CA LYS A 76 -22.55 12.76 -1.88
C LYS A 76 -21.35 12.37 -2.72
N GLU A 77 -21.50 12.39 -4.03
CA GLU A 77 -20.39 12.21 -4.98
C GLU A 77 -19.28 13.21 -4.72
N ILE A 78 -18.05 12.73 -4.73
CA ILE A 78 -16.89 13.58 -4.43
C ILE A 78 -16.77 14.77 -5.38
N SER A 79 -17.25 14.64 -6.63
CA SER A 79 -17.31 15.70 -7.62
C SER A 79 -18.15 16.91 -7.16
N THR A 80 -19.24 16.67 -6.41
CA THR A 80 -20.20 17.69 -5.94
C THR A 80 -19.80 18.34 -4.61
N LEU A 81 -18.83 17.76 -3.89
CA LEU A 81 -18.40 18.25 -2.58
C LEU A 81 -17.51 19.49 -2.69
N THR A 82 -17.37 20.23 -1.59
CA THR A 82 -16.54 21.44 -1.50
C THR A 82 -15.07 21.14 -1.86
N ALA A 83 -14.45 22.08 -2.56
CA ALA A 83 -13.01 22.07 -2.83
C ALA A 83 -12.30 23.09 -1.95
N GLY A 84 -11.04 22.85 -1.60
CA GLY A 84 -10.17 23.82 -0.97
C GLY A 84 -9.74 24.92 -1.95
N ALA A 85 -9.29 26.05 -1.42
CA ALA A 85 -8.94 27.22 -2.20
C ALA A 85 -7.67 27.06 -3.04
N SER A 86 -6.77 26.14 -2.66
CA SER A 86 -5.48 25.93 -3.35
C SER A 86 -4.89 24.56 -3.04
N SER A 87 -3.80 24.21 -3.74
CA SER A 87 -3.04 22.98 -3.46
C SER A 87 -2.39 22.95 -2.07
N SER A 88 -2.10 24.10 -1.47
CA SER A 88 -1.58 24.21 -0.10
C SER A 88 -2.67 24.11 0.97
N SER A 89 -3.92 24.39 0.62
CA SER A 89 -5.10 24.31 1.51
C SER A 89 -6.24 23.53 0.86
N PRO A 90 -6.06 22.24 0.59
CA PRO A 90 -7.10 21.41 0.00
C PRO A 90 -8.16 21.06 1.04
N LYS A 91 -9.39 20.81 0.59
CA LYS A 91 -10.37 20.11 1.42
C LYS A 91 -10.05 18.61 1.34
N ASN A 92 -9.84 18.01 2.51
CA ASN A 92 -9.41 16.60 2.60
C ASN A 92 -10.60 15.70 2.85
N TYR A 93 -10.64 14.59 2.11
CA TYR A 93 -11.58 13.48 2.25
C TYR A 93 -10.76 12.22 2.48
N TYR A 94 -11.31 11.22 3.19
CA TYR A 94 -10.56 10.05 3.61
C TYR A 94 -11.31 8.78 3.23
N TYR A 95 -10.59 7.83 2.65
CA TYR A 95 -11.07 6.49 2.35
C TYR A 95 -10.29 5.47 3.18
N TYR A 96 -10.99 4.68 3.98
CA TYR A 96 -10.39 3.57 4.73
C TYR A 96 -10.54 2.26 3.96
N PHE A 97 -9.49 1.46 3.96
CA PHE A 97 -9.50 0.11 3.39
C PHE A 97 -8.86 -0.89 4.34
N ASP A 98 -9.35 -2.12 4.29
CA ASP A 98 -8.82 -3.27 5.03
C ASP A 98 -8.99 -4.50 4.14
N SER A 99 -7.89 -5.13 3.72
CA SER A 99 -7.93 -6.28 2.81
C SER A 99 -8.52 -7.54 3.44
N SER A 100 -8.66 -7.57 4.77
CA SER A 100 -9.36 -8.63 5.49
C SER A 100 -10.88 -8.48 5.45
N GLN A 101 -11.38 -7.31 5.05
CA GLN A 101 -12.80 -6.98 4.95
C GLN A 101 -13.16 -6.69 3.48
N ASP A 102 -14.45 -6.76 3.16
CA ASP A 102 -14.94 -6.62 1.78
C ASP A 102 -14.59 -5.27 1.13
N SER A 103 -14.54 -4.18 1.93
CA SER A 103 -14.18 -2.85 1.44
C SER A 103 -12.77 -2.75 0.83
N GLY A 104 -11.83 -3.55 1.32
CA GLY A 104 -10.47 -3.60 0.78
C GLY A 104 -10.40 -4.40 -0.52
N LYS A 105 -11.23 -5.42 -0.66
CA LYS A 105 -11.28 -6.25 -1.87
C LYS A 105 -11.91 -5.50 -3.03
N ASP A 106 -13.03 -4.82 -2.79
CA ASP A 106 -13.73 -4.05 -3.82
C ASP A 106 -12.85 -2.96 -4.42
N LEU A 107 -12.06 -2.27 -3.59
CA LEU A 107 -11.13 -1.26 -4.07
C LEU A 107 -10.03 -1.86 -4.94
N MET A 108 -9.48 -3.02 -4.56
CA MET A 108 -8.43 -3.69 -5.33
C MET A 108 -8.94 -4.32 -6.62
N ASP A 109 -10.19 -4.70 -6.69
CA ASP A 109 -10.80 -5.17 -7.94
C ASP A 109 -10.83 -4.08 -9.02
N GLN A 110 -10.93 -2.81 -8.62
CA GLN A 110 -10.84 -1.66 -9.53
C GLN A 110 -9.40 -1.26 -9.89
N GLY A 111 -8.43 -1.46 -9.01
CA GLY A 111 -7.03 -1.03 -9.18
C GLY A 111 -6.04 -2.11 -9.57
N GLY A 112 -6.46 -3.36 -9.65
CA GLY A 112 -5.60 -4.52 -9.92
C GLY A 112 -5.24 -5.30 -8.66
N LYS A 113 -4.89 -6.59 -8.84
CA LYS A 113 -4.58 -7.49 -7.72
C LYS A 113 -3.22 -7.15 -7.09
N SER A 114 -3.20 -6.96 -5.77
CA SER A 114 -1.97 -6.82 -5.01
C SER A 114 -1.13 -8.10 -5.06
N SER A 115 0.18 -7.96 -5.24
CA SER A 115 1.14 -9.05 -5.06
C SER A 115 1.27 -9.48 -3.58
N PHE A 116 0.74 -8.69 -2.65
CA PHE A 116 0.67 -8.95 -1.21
C PHE A 116 -0.65 -9.63 -0.79
N ALA A 117 -1.28 -10.40 -1.66
CA ALA A 117 -2.60 -11.01 -1.49
C ALA A 117 -2.82 -11.84 -0.20
N ASN A 118 -1.78 -12.14 0.56
CA ASN A 118 -1.86 -12.96 1.78
C ASN A 118 -1.59 -12.18 3.09
N ALA A 119 -1.36 -10.87 3.01
CA ALA A 119 -1.16 -10.05 4.20
C ALA A 119 -2.39 -9.15 4.42
N ASP A 120 -2.84 -9.05 5.67
CA ASP A 120 -3.90 -8.12 6.06
C ASP A 120 -3.39 -6.69 5.95
N VAL A 121 -3.48 -6.14 4.76
CA VAL A 121 -3.12 -4.75 4.48
C VAL A 121 -4.28 -3.86 4.85
N ARG A 122 -4.03 -2.86 5.67
CA ARG A 122 -5.00 -1.84 6.03
C ARG A 122 -4.42 -0.45 5.92
N GLY A 123 -5.27 0.51 5.62
CA GLY A 123 -4.78 1.87 5.42
C GLY A 123 -5.88 2.91 5.25
N VAL A 124 -5.41 4.15 5.08
CA VAL A 124 -6.26 5.30 4.76
C VAL A 124 -5.65 6.05 3.61
N ILE A 125 -6.46 6.37 2.63
CA ILE A 125 -6.09 7.26 1.53
C ILE A 125 -6.74 8.62 1.80
N ARG A 126 -5.92 9.67 1.80
CA ARG A 126 -6.35 11.05 1.85
C ARG A 126 -6.47 11.58 0.43
N ILE A 127 -7.63 12.13 0.12
CA ILE A 127 -7.97 12.76 -1.16
C ILE A 127 -8.11 14.26 -0.91
N GLY A 128 -7.16 15.04 -1.34
CA GLY A 128 -7.19 16.49 -1.23
C GLY A 128 -7.80 17.08 -2.49
N LYS A 129 -9.04 17.60 -2.41
CA LYS A 129 -9.73 18.31 -3.50
C LYS A 129 -9.47 19.81 -3.38
N TYR A 130 -9.06 20.46 -4.47
CA TYR A 130 -8.74 21.90 -4.49
C TYR A 130 -9.01 22.51 -5.87
N VAL A 131 -9.08 23.84 -5.90
CA VAL A 131 -9.23 24.62 -7.14
C VAL A 131 -7.87 25.20 -7.53
N GLU A 132 -7.49 25.02 -8.79
CA GLU A 132 -6.30 25.62 -9.39
C GLU A 132 -6.62 26.04 -10.82
N ASN A 133 -6.37 27.32 -11.15
CA ASN A 133 -6.69 27.90 -12.45
C ASN A 133 -8.15 27.68 -12.86
N ASN A 134 -9.08 27.84 -11.93
CA ASN A 134 -10.53 27.62 -12.11
C ASN A 134 -10.93 26.15 -12.45
N ASN A 135 -10.01 25.20 -12.27
CA ASN A 135 -10.25 23.78 -12.47
C ASN A 135 -10.16 23.03 -11.13
N ILE A 136 -11.01 22.01 -10.96
CA ILE A 136 -10.93 21.11 -9.82
C ILE A 136 -9.79 20.14 -10.05
N LYS A 137 -8.90 20.04 -9.07
CA LYS A 137 -7.79 19.08 -9.03
C LYS A 137 -7.81 18.26 -7.77
N TYR A 138 -7.19 17.09 -7.83
CA TYR A 138 -7.06 16.17 -6.73
C TYR A 138 -5.59 15.83 -6.48
N LYS A 139 -5.23 15.67 -5.21
CA LYS A 139 -3.96 15.11 -4.79
C LYS A 139 -4.19 13.96 -3.81
N TYR A 140 -3.31 12.99 -3.83
CA TYR A 140 -3.49 11.75 -3.09
C TYR A 140 -2.30 11.51 -2.16
N ALA A 141 -2.59 10.98 -0.99
CA ALA A 141 -1.58 10.54 -0.05
C ALA A 141 -2.11 9.35 0.74
N ILE A 142 -1.23 8.45 1.17
CA ILE A 142 -1.60 7.17 1.77
C ILE A 142 -0.86 6.94 3.09
N ILE A 143 -1.54 6.29 4.00
CA ILE A 143 -0.96 5.54 5.11
C ILE A 143 -1.38 4.09 4.94
N MET A 144 -0.41 3.16 4.93
CA MET A 144 -0.67 1.74 4.73
C MET A 144 0.23 0.89 5.61
N VAL A 145 -0.30 -0.14 6.25
CA VAL A 145 0.44 -1.07 7.11
C VAL A 145 -0.04 -2.51 6.91
N ASP A 146 0.89 -3.49 7.04
CA ASP A 146 0.63 -4.93 7.00
C ASP A 146 1.12 -5.68 8.25
N GLY A 147 1.44 -4.96 9.33
CA GLY A 147 2.04 -5.51 10.54
C GLY A 147 3.56 -5.70 10.47
N THR A 148 4.16 -5.76 9.27
CA THR A 148 5.61 -5.91 9.06
C THR A 148 6.20 -4.68 8.37
N HIS A 149 5.46 -4.12 7.42
CA HIS A 149 5.84 -2.95 6.64
C HIS A 149 4.85 -1.82 6.88
N GLY A 150 5.27 -0.60 6.64
CA GLY A 150 4.40 0.56 6.69
C GLY A 150 4.88 1.69 5.79
N ILE A 151 3.93 2.40 5.20
CA ILE A 151 4.10 3.67 4.49
C ILE A 151 3.31 4.71 5.25
N GLY A 152 3.93 5.87 5.53
CA GLY A 152 3.33 6.86 6.41
C GLY A 152 3.19 6.37 7.85
N GLU A 153 2.57 7.13 8.72
CA GLU A 153 2.32 6.75 10.12
C GLU A 153 1.04 7.40 10.63
N LEU A 154 0.17 6.59 11.23
CA LEU A 154 -1.01 7.08 11.91
C LEU A 154 -0.76 7.14 13.41
N LYS A 155 -0.68 8.36 13.95
CA LYS A 155 -0.57 8.63 15.39
C LYS A 155 -1.86 9.27 15.90
N ALA A 156 -2.12 9.13 17.19
CA ALA A 156 -3.33 9.66 17.83
C ALA A 156 -3.50 11.20 17.65
N ALA A 157 -2.41 11.93 17.52
CA ALA A 157 -2.43 13.41 17.41
C ALA A 157 -1.96 13.92 16.02
N THR A 158 -1.20 13.14 15.28
CA THR A 158 -0.63 13.56 14.00
C THR A 158 -0.59 12.40 13.03
N SER A 159 -1.10 12.62 11.83
CA SER A 159 -1.07 11.62 10.76
C SER A 159 -0.04 12.05 9.71
N ASP A 160 0.97 11.23 9.50
CA ASP A 160 2.01 11.45 8.52
C ASP A 160 1.68 10.67 7.24
N PHE A 161 0.96 11.34 6.33
CA PHE A 161 0.57 10.76 5.05
C PHE A 161 1.72 10.88 4.05
N GLU A 162 2.09 9.76 3.44
CA GLU A 162 3.03 9.77 2.32
C GLU A 162 2.33 10.22 1.04
N SER A 163 2.85 11.27 0.40
CA SER A 163 2.35 11.76 -0.88
C SER A 163 2.60 10.72 -1.98
N GLU A 164 1.67 10.59 -2.91
CA GLU A 164 1.79 9.67 -4.04
C GLU A 164 3.13 9.80 -4.78
N GLU A 165 3.61 11.02 -4.98
CA GLU A 165 4.85 11.32 -5.69
C GLU A 165 6.10 10.75 -5.00
N ASN A 166 6.05 10.58 -3.67
CA ASN A 166 7.16 10.13 -2.85
C ASN A 166 7.13 8.62 -2.57
N ILE A 167 6.07 7.91 -3.00
CA ILE A 167 5.94 6.48 -2.74
C ILE A 167 6.99 5.71 -3.53
N GLY A 168 7.89 5.07 -2.80
CA GLY A 168 8.95 4.25 -3.35
C GLY A 168 9.58 3.36 -2.28
N ARG A 169 10.66 2.67 -2.61
CA ARG A 169 11.39 1.82 -1.65
C ARG A 169 11.78 2.54 -0.36
N SER A 170 12.16 3.82 -0.44
CA SER A 170 12.59 4.64 0.69
C SER A 170 11.45 4.99 1.66
N SER A 171 10.22 5.10 1.15
CA SER A 171 9.04 5.40 1.98
C SER A 171 8.56 4.18 2.78
N VAL A 172 8.94 2.95 2.37
CA VAL A 172 8.59 1.73 3.09
C VAL A 172 9.50 1.53 4.29
N LYS A 173 8.95 1.61 5.48
CA LYS A 173 9.63 1.32 6.75
C LYS A 173 9.35 -0.12 7.18
N MET A 174 10.38 -0.80 7.67
CA MET A 174 10.29 -2.15 8.25
C MET A 174 10.14 -2.03 9.76
N SER A 175 9.17 -2.72 10.34
CA SER A 175 8.86 -2.84 11.78
C SER A 175 8.39 -1.58 12.52
N GLY A 176 7.46 -1.78 13.46
CA GLY A 176 7.11 -0.80 14.49
C GLY A 176 6.17 0.33 14.09
N ARG A 177 5.63 0.34 12.87
CA ARG A 177 4.60 1.30 12.49
C ARG A 177 3.26 0.84 13.01
N SER A 178 2.76 1.57 14.00
CA SER A 178 1.49 1.30 14.65
C SER A 178 0.36 1.96 13.85
N PHE A 179 -0.65 1.18 13.54
CA PHE A 179 -1.92 1.69 13.03
C PHE A 179 -2.88 1.88 14.21
N ASN A 180 -2.40 2.54 15.27
CA ASN A 180 -3.14 2.77 16.50
C ASN A 180 -4.09 3.94 16.34
N GLY A 181 -5.26 3.74 15.79
CA GLY A 181 -6.22 4.84 15.72
C GLY A 181 -7.50 4.56 14.98
N ILE A 182 -7.57 3.50 14.20
CA ILE A 182 -8.81 3.18 13.47
C ILE A 182 -9.70 2.20 14.24
N SER A 183 -9.15 1.43 15.18
CA SER A 183 -9.93 0.46 15.98
C SER A 183 -10.50 1.03 17.28
N SER A 184 -10.05 2.16 17.78
CA SER A 184 -10.50 2.71 19.07
C SER A 184 -10.62 4.24 19.05
N GLY A 185 -11.76 4.74 18.71
CA GLY A 185 -12.45 5.96 19.20
C GLY A 185 -11.75 7.33 19.21
N THR A 186 -10.45 7.48 18.95
CA THR A 186 -9.73 8.76 19.01
C THR A 186 -8.76 8.90 17.81
N GLY A 187 -8.80 10.02 17.13
CA GLY A 187 -8.01 10.29 15.95
C GLY A 187 -8.86 10.32 14.67
N ILE A 188 -8.59 9.50 13.69
CA ILE A 188 -9.44 9.39 12.46
C ILE A 188 -10.85 8.87 12.79
N ASN A 189 -11.10 8.34 13.97
CA ASN A 189 -12.43 7.89 14.40
C ASN A 189 -13.46 9.00 14.63
N ALA A 190 -13.05 10.23 14.90
CA ALA A 190 -13.96 11.38 14.80
C ALA A 190 -14.43 11.56 13.34
N ALA A 191 -13.65 11.08 12.39
CA ALA A 191 -13.90 11.12 10.96
C ALA A 191 -14.54 9.83 10.40
N ARG A 192 -14.94 8.86 11.23
CA ARG A 192 -15.61 7.64 10.72
C ARG A 192 -16.91 7.94 9.99
N ASN A 193 -17.59 9.03 10.37
CA ASN A 193 -18.76 9.52 9.67
C ASN A 193 -18.41 10.32 8.40
N ASP A 194 -17.14 10.76 8.25
CA ASP A 194 -16.65 11.52 7.11
C ASP A 194 -15.93 10.63 6.09
N LEU A 195 -15.83 9.32 6.35
CA LEU A 195 -15.15 8.40 5.46
C LEU A 195 -15.93 8.22 4.15
N CYS A 196 -15.19 8.26 3.07
CA CYS A 196 -15.69 7.90 1.77
C CYS A 196 -15.97 6.39 1.69
N SER A 197 -16.88 6.02 0.81
CA SER A 197 -17.15 4.62 0.41
C SER A 197 -17.38 4.56 -1.08
N LEU A 198 -17.24 3.39 -1.68
CA LEU A 198 -17.70 3.16 -3.04
C LEU A 198 -19.23 3.11 -3.06
N LYS A 199 -19.82 3.49 -4.20
CA LYS A 199 -21.23 3.25 -4.46
C LYS A 199 -21.44 1.74 -4.56
N GLY A 200 -22.37 1.19 -3.81
CA GLY A 200 -22.81 -0.20 -3.89
C GLY A 200 -23.81 -0.41 -4.99
#